data_523f6d764b3e835c6ee2540b30135b7d
#
_entry.id   523f6d764b3e835c6ee2540b30135b7d
#
_cell.length_a   1.000
_cell.length_b   1.000
_cell.length_c   1.000
_cell.angle_alpha   90.00
_cell.angle_beta   90.00
_cell.angle_gamma   90.00
#
_symmetry.space_group_name_H-M   'P 1'
#
loop_
_entity.id
_entity.type
_entity.pdbx_description
1 polymer ?
#
loop_
_entity_poly.entity_id
_entity_poly.type
_entity_poly.pdbx_seq_one_letter_code
_entity_poly.pdbx_strand_id
1 'polypeptide(L)'
;MFLVDLLGAGLTLVAIGFLLLGGYLAALRLLGGEAVRDPLAVAIASLLMATTEAVGIGLLLGAAGLLRIDLALALQALLSLLLLVGFRRSPPPGGIGAPARAILRRSWAILRAYPALSLVTLHAVGSEALRGLLRPPLSWDSLMYHLLLAGTWLRDQNLNPVFGNIPNNYYGYVPANGSVWFWWWMAPSHSEFWINLATLPHWVLLGLAAGGIARRLGAGRHWPLASFLILLTPTVVRFAAAQYVDIFVGAVLLSAAFFALRWIRDADWGAVILAGAGLGLAAGAKVLGVFYAVALAGAVVPLARGHWRRRVPQVIAALALAALLGSFFYVRNIAWGADPLALTCEKTASGPVNRNT
;
A
#
# COMPACT_ATOMS: atom_id res chain seq x y z
N MET A 1 11.12 -24.16 20.32
CA MET A 1 9.89 -23.51 19.84
C MET A 1 9.93 -22.02 20.14
N PHE A 2 9.85 -21.56 21.37
CA PHE A 2 9.81 -20.12 21.74
C PHE A 2 10.94 -19.24 21.14
N LEU A 3 12.19 -19.72 21.09
CA LEU A 3 13.32 -18.95 20.55
C LEU A 3 13.24 -18.80 19.02
N VAL A 4 12.72 -19.81 18.31
CA VAL A 4 12.52 -19.79 16.86
C VAL A 4 11.41 -18.81 16.50
N ASP A 5 10.33 -18.78 17.28
CA ASP A 5 9.20 -17.87 17.10
C ASP A 5 9.62 -16.41 17.36
N LEU A 6 10.48 -16.17 18.34
CA LEU A 6 11.03 -14.85 18.65
C LEU A 6 11.96 -14.32 17.56
N LEU A 7 12.83 -15.20 17.01
CA LEU A 7 13.70 -14.84 15.88
C LEU A 7 12.87 -14.52 14.63
N GLY A 8 11.87 -15.35 14.32
CA GLY A 8 10.97 -15.12 13.20
C GLY A 8 10.21 -13.79 13.35
N ALA A 9 9.72 -13.48 14.55
CA ALA A 9 9.07 -12.22 14.84
C ALA A 9 10.01 -11.02 14.61
N GLY A 10 11.27 -11.12 15.05
CA GLY A 10 12.29 -10.11 14.79
C GLY A 10 12.57 -9.90 13.30
N LEU A 11 12.65 -10.98 12.52
CA LEU A 11 12.86 -10.93 11.07
C LEU A 11 11.71 -10.20 10.36
N THR A 12 10.47 -10.39 10.79
CA THR A 12 9.32 -9.65 10.21
C THR A 12 9.47 -8.15 10.42
N LEU A 13 9.82 -7.71 11.63
CA LEU A 13 10.04 -6.28 11.91
C LEU A 13 11.20 -5.71 11.09
N VAL A 14 12.27 -6.48 10.90
CA VAL A 14 13.39 -6.08 10.03
C VAL A 14 12.93 -5.96 8.57
N ALA A 15 12.17 -6.92 8.05
CA ALA A 15 11.65 -6.88 6.68
C ALA A 15 10.76 -5.66 6.45
N ILE A 16 9.83 -5.39 7.36
CA ILE A 16 8.96 -4.20 7.29
C ILE A 16 9.78 -2.92 7.43
N GLY A 17 10.78 -2.90 8.31
CA GLY A 17 11.71 -1.77 8.44
C GLY A 17 12.46 -1.47 7.13
N PHE A 18 12.90 -2.51 6.41
CA PHE A 18 13.52 -2.35 5.08
C PHE A 18 12.55 -1.80 4.04
N LEU A 19 11.30 -2.25 4.00
CA LEU A 19 10.26 -1.68 3.13
C LEU A 19 10.01 -0.20 3.45
N LEU A 20 9.89 0.15 4.72
CA LEU A 20 9.68 1.54 5.13
C LEU A 20 10.89 2.42 4.78
N LEU A 21 12.11 1.91 4.93
CA LEU A 21 13.33 2.61 4.52
C LEU A 21 13.36 2.82 3.00
N GLY A 22 13.12 1.77 2.20
CA GLY A 22 13.06 1.85 0.75
C GLY A 22 12.02 2.86 0.29
N GLY A 23 10.79 2.74 0.79
CA GLY A 23 9.71 3.67 0.49
C GLY A 23 10.04 5.11 0.86
N TYR A 24 10.73 5.34 2.01
CA TYR A 24 11.22 6.67 2.37
C TYR A 24 12.25 7.21 1.38
N LEU A 25 13.23 6.41 0.99
CA LEU A 25 14.24 6.81 0.02
C LEU A 25 13.63 7.09 -1.36
N ALA A 26 12.70 6.26 -1.81
CA ALA A 26 11.97 6.47 -3.06
C ALA A 26 11.13 7.76 -3.01
N ALA A 27 10.45 8.02 -1.89
CA ALA A 27 9.70 9.26 -1.68
C ALA A 27 10.60 10.50 -1.77
N LEU A 28 11.78 10.47 -1.15
CA LEU A 28 12.76 11.57 -1.25
C LEU A 28 13.22 11.80 -2.71
N ARG A 29 13.42 10.71 -3.47
CA ARG A 29 13.83 10.81 -4.86
C ARG A 29 12.76 11.42 -5.74
N LEU A 30 11.51 11.01 -5.56
CA LEU A 30 10.36 11.49 -6.33
C LEU A 30 9.98 12.94 -5.98
N LEU A 31 10.08 13.33 -4.70
CA LEU A 31 9.72 14.68 -4.25
C LEU A 31 10.85 15.70 -4.40
N GLY A 32 12.10 15.24 -4.51
CA GLY A 32 13.27 16.10 -4.73
C GLY A 32 13.39 17.22 -3.69
N GLY A 33 13.59 18.46 -4.14
CA GLY A 33 13.74 19.64 -3.28
C GLY A 33 12.52 19.96 -2.41
N GLU A 34 11.33 19.49 -2.79
CA GLU A 34 10.10 19.68 -2.01
C GLU A 34 10.04 18.80 -0.76
N ALA A 35 10.86 17.74 -0.69
CA ALA A 35 10.88 16.83 0.44
C ALA A 35 11.12 17.53 1.79
N VAL A 36 11.91 18.59 1.82
CA VAL A 36 12.17 19.37 3.06
C VAL A 36 11.05 20.37 3.36
N ARG A 37 10.37 20.86 2.33
CA ARG A 37 9.31 21.88 2.46
C ARG A 37 7.96 21.30 2.85
N ASP A 38 7.67 20.07 2.43
CA ASP A 38 6.40 19.40 2.69
C ASP A 38 6.58 18.03 3.39
N PRO A 39 6.81 18.01 4.71
CA PRO A 39 6.99 16.77 5.47
C PRO A 39 5.77 15.87 5.44
N LEU A 40 4.55 16.41 5.26
CA LEU A 40 3.34 15.61 5.12
C LEU A 40 3.33 14.84 3.80
N ALA A 41 3.73 15.49 2.69
CA ALA A 41 3.87 14.82 1.41
C ALA A 41 4.91 13.70 1.47
N VAL A 42 6.02 13.90 2.19
CA VAL A 42 7.04 12.85 2.41
C VAL A 42 6.46 11.68 3.18
N ALA A 43 5.73 11.92 4.27
CA ALA A 43 5.14 10.84 5.06
C ALA A 43 4.14 10.01 4.23
N ILE A 44 3.25 10.67 3.46
CA ILE A 44 2.30 10.01 2.57
C ILE A 44 3.05 9.22 1.48
N ALA A 45 4.02 9.85 0.80
CA ALA A 45 4.79 9.21 -0.27
C ALA A 45 5.58 8.01 0.25
N SER A 46 6.17 8.09 1.46
CA SER A 46 6.96 7.00 2.04
C SER A 46 6.15 5.74 2.27
N LEU A 47 4.97 5.86 2.87
CA LEU A 47 4.08 4.73 3.10
C LEU A 47 3.50 4.18 1.80
N LEU A 48 3.13 5.07 0.86
CA LEU A 48 2.65 4.67 -0.45
C LEU A 48 3.73 3.91 -1.24
N MET A 49 4.97 4.40 -1.23
CA MET A 49 6.10 3.75 -1.92
C MET A 49 6.50 2.44 -1.25
N ALA A 50 6.52 2.35 0.07
CA ALA A 50 6.75 1.08 0.76
C ALA A 50 5.72 0.01 0.35
N THR A 51 4.44 0.41 0.23
CA THR A 51 3.38 -0.47 -0.28
C THR A 51 3.60 -0.82 -1.75
N THR A 52 4.02 0.16 -2.57
CA THR A 52 4.31 -0.04 -4.00
C THR A 52 5.46 -1.01 -4.21
N GLU A 53 6.54 -0.88 -3.44
CA GLU A 53 7.69 -1.78 -3.46
C GLU A 53 7.30 -3.19 -3.03
N ALA A 54 6.59 -3.32 -1.91
CA ALA A 54 6.13 -4.61 -1.41
C ALA A 54 5.26 -5.36 -2.45
N VAL A 55 4.25 -4.66 -3.00
CA VAL A 55 3.36 -5.25 -4.01
C VAL A 55 4.12 -5.52 -5.31
N GLY A 56 4.90 -4.55 -5.81
CA GLY A 56 5.65 -4.69 -7.05
C GLY A 56 6.63 -5.86 -7.03
N ILE A 57 7.41 -6.00 -5.95
CA ILE A 57 8.33 -7.13 -5.76
C ILE A 57 7.54 -8.45 -5.65
N GLY A 58 6.45 -8.46 -4.89
CA GLY A 58 5.59 -9.64 -4.74
C GLY A 58 4.99 -10.09 -6.07
N LEU A 59 4.46 -9.16 -6.88
CA LEU A 59 3.92 -9.45 -8.21
C LEU A 59 5.01 -9.98 -9.16
N LEU A 60 6.19 -9.35 -9.16
CA LEU A 60 7.31 -9.77 -10.00
C LEU A 60 7.78 -11.19 -9.67
N LEU A 61 8.06 -11.45 -8.41
CA LEU A 61 8.52 -12.78 -7.96
C LEU A 61 7.41 -13.82 -8.09
N GLY A 62 6.18 -13.47 -7.77
CA GLY A 62 5.04 -14.37 -7.86
C GLY A 62 4.70 -14.77 -9.29
N ALA A 63 4.83 -13.85 -10.26
CA ALA A 63 4.69 -14.13 -11.68
C ALA A 63 5.77 -15.11 -12.18
N ALA A 64 6.97 -15.03 -11.62
CA ALA A 64 8.10 -15.90 -11.97
C ALA A 64 8.08 -17.26 -11.23
N GLY A 65 7.16 -17.49 -10.29
CA GLY A 65 7.18 -18.69 -9.43
C GLY A 65 8.34 -18.70 -8.43
N LEU A 66 8.82 -17.53 -8.03
CA LEU A 66 9.97 -17.30 -7.17
C LEU A 66 9.60 -16.46 -5.93
N LEU A 67 8.35 -16.53 -5.47
CA LEU A 67 7.85 -15.75 -4.34
C LEU A 67 8.42 -16.23 -3.01
N ARG A 68 9.69 -15.92 -2.79
CA ARG A 68 10.48 -16.31 -1.62
C ARG A 68 10.95 -15.07 -0.88
N ILE A 69 10.95 -15.14 0.46
CA ILE A 69 11.30 -14.00 1.30
C ILE A 69 12.77 -13.55 1.16
N ASP A 70 13.68 -14.49 0.98
CA ASP A 70 15.11 -14.20 0.75
C ASP A 70 15.33 -13.39 -0.54
N LEU A 71 14.68 -13.78 -1.65
CA LEU A 71 14.73 -13.05 -2.91
C LEU A 71 14.02 -11.68 -2.81
N ALA A 72 12.90 -11.63 -2.11
CA ALA A 72 12.16 -10.39 -1.90
C ALA A 72 12.99 -9.37 -1.10
N LEU A 73 13.65 -9.82 -0.02
CA LEU A 73 14.56 -8.98 0.77
C LEU A 73 15.82 -8.58 -0.03
N ALA A 74 16.37 -9.48 -0.86
CA ALA A 74 17.50 -9.17 -1.72
C ALA A 74 17.14 -8.07 -2.73
N LEU A 75 15.98 -8.17 -3.39
CA LEU A 75 15.50 -7.12 -4.31
C LEU A 75 15.23 -5.81 -3.59
N GLN A 76 14.61 -5.85 -2.41
CA GLN A 76 14.37 -4.66 -1.60
C GLN A 76 15.68 -3.99 -1.15
N ALA A 77 16.67 -4.79 -0.73
CA ALA A 77 17.99 -4.29 -0.36
C ALA A 77 18.72 -3.67 -1.57
N LEU A 78 18.65 -4.32 -2.73
CA LEU A 78 19.23 -3.81 -3.98
C LEU A 78 18.59 -2.47 -4.37
N LEU A 79 17.26 -2.37 -4.34
CA LEU A 79 16.54 -1.13 -4.63
C LEU A 79 16.95 -0.01 -3.67
N SER A 80 16.98 -0.29 -2.37
CA SER A 80 17.39 0.67 -1.35
C SER A 80 18.85 1.12 -1.54
N LEU A 81 19.76 0.19 -1.89
CA LEU A 81 21.15 0.50 -2.18
C LEU A 81 21.30 1.39 -3.42
N LEU A 82 20.57 1.08 -4.50
CA LEU A 82 20.58 1.90 -5.72
C LEU A 82 20.10 3.32 -5.45
N LEU A 83 19.05 3.48 -4.64
CA LEU A 83 18.57 4.79 -4.21
C LEU A 83 19.63 5.53 -3.38
N LEU A 84 20.27 4.87 -2.42
CA LEU A 84 21.34 5.44 -1.59
C LEU A 84 22.55 5.86 -2.43
N VAL A 85 22.98 5.03 -3.39
CA VAL A 85 24.06 5.38 -4.33
C VAL A 85 23.67 6.58 -5.18
N GLY A 86 22.42 6.64 -5.64
CA GLY A 86 21.88 7.79 -6.36
C GLY A 86 21.94 9.08 -5.55
N PHE A 87 21.72 9.02 -4.22
CA PHE A 87 21.84 10.19 -3.33
C PHE A 87 23.27 10.64 -3.08
N ARG A 88 24.29 9.79 -3.25
CA ARG A 88 25.69 10.24 -3.22
C ARG A 88 25.99 11.20 -4.36
N ARG A 89 25.33 11.03 -5.52
CA ARG A 89 25.50 11.90 -6.70
C ARG A 89 24.62 13.15 -6.66
N SER A 90 23.43 13.04 -6.06
CA SER A 90 22.44 14.12 -6.01
C SER A 90 21.73 14.07 -4.65
N PRO A 91 22.37 14.54 -3.58
CA PRO A 91 21.77 14.48 -2.23
C PRO A 91 20.54 15.39 -2.14
N PRO A 92 19.53 14.99 -1.34
CA PRO A 92 18.41 15.87 -1.07
C PRO A 92 18.87 17.09 -0.25
N PRO A 93 18.23 18.25 -0.41
CA PRO A 93 18.53 19.43 0.39
C PRO A 93 18.47 19.12 1.90
N GLY A 94 19.53 19.49 2.63
CA GLY A 94 19.64 19.21 4.08
C GLY A 94 19.93 17.75 4.45
N GLY A 95 20.21 16.89 3.45
CA GLY A 95 20.52 15.47 3.63
C GLY A 95 19.31 14.58 3.88
N ILE A 96 19.51 13.28 3.84
CA ILE A 96 18.44 12.25 3.98
C ILE A 96 17.65 12.39 5.30
N GLY A 97 18.29 12.79 6.39
CA GLY A 97 17.65 12.91 7.70
C GLY A 97 16.83 14.18 7.92
N ALA A 98 16.96 15.22 7.07
CA ALA A 98 16.27 16.48 7.27
C ALA A 98 14.73 16.36 7.18
N PRO A 99 14.14 15.67 6.17
CA PRO A 99 12.70 15.47 6.10
C PRO A 99 12.14 14.64 7.27
N ALA A 100 12.86 13.61 7.73
CA ALA A 100 12.45 12.82 8.88
C ALA A 100 12.36 13.68 10.16
N ARG A 101 13.38 14.53 10.41
CA ARG A 101 13.33 15.51 11.52
C ARG A 101 12.17 16.50 11.36
N ALA A 102 11.86 16.91 10.13
CA ALA A 102 10.72 17.80 9.86
C ALA A 102 9.37 17.11 10.14
N ILE A 103 9.22 15.83 9.79
CA ILE A 103 8.04 15.02 10.15
C ILE A 103 7.88 14.98 11.68
N LEU A 104 8.93 14.63 12.43
CA LEU A 104 8.88 14.56 13.90
C LEU A 104 8.49 15.90 14.52
N ARG A 105 9.11 17.00 14.06
CA ARG A 105 8.77 18.36 14.54
C ARG A 105 7.31 18.71 14.24
N ARG A 106 6.81 18.36 13.07
CA ARG A 106 5.43 18.62 12.68
C ARG A 106 4.43 17.79 13.50
N SER A 107 4.73 16.50 13.71
CA SER A 107 3.92 15.63 14.58
C SER A 107 3.85 16.17 16.01
N TRP A 108 4.97 16.63 16.56
CA TRP A 108 5.02 17.27 17.87
C TRP A 108 4.20 18.57 17.95
N ALA A 109 4.26 19.38 16.88
CA ALA A 109 3.44 20.61 16.80
C ALA A 109 1.93 20.31 16.75
N ILE A 110 1.53 19.24 16.06
CA ILE A 110 0.11 18.78 16.01
C ILE A 110 -0.31 18.28 17.40
N LEU A 111 0.50 17.46 18.06
CA LEU A 111 0.24 16.98 19.42
C LEU A 111 -0.03 18.13 20.39
N ARG A 112 0.76 19.22 20.31
CA ARG A 112 0.58 20.41 21.14
C ARG A 112 -0.64 21.25 20.77
N ALA A 113 -0.96 21.32 19.48
CA ALA A 113 -2.08 22.12 18.99
C ALA A 113 -3.44 21.43 19.22
N TYR A 114 -3.47 20.09 19.22
CA TYR A 114 -4.69 19.27 19.36
C TYR A 114 -4.48 18.14 20.37
N PRO A 115 -4.15 18.44 21.66
CA PRO A 115 -3.70 17.44 22.62
C PRO A 115 -4.75 16.35 22.87
N ALA A 116 -6.01 16.72 23.06
CA ALA A 116 -7.08 15.74 23.32
C ALA A 116 -7.29 14.78 22.16
N LEU A 117 -7.38 15.29 20.91
CA LEU A 117 -7.56 14.46 19.71
C LEU A 117 -6.34 13.59 19.47
N SER A 118 -5.13 14.11 19.69
CA SER A 118 -3.90 13.34 19.57
C SER A 118 -3.83 12.21 20.59
N LEU A 119 -4.19 12.46 21.85
CA LEU A 119 -4.21 11.43 22.90
C LEU A 119 -5.25 10.35 22.59
N VAL A 120 -6.46 10.72 22.16
CA VAL A 120 -7.49 9.76 21.76
C VAL A 120 -7.02 8.93 20.56
N THR A 121 -6.37 9.55 19.57
CA THR A 121 -5.81 8.84 18.41
C THR A 121 -4.67 7.89 18.81
N LEU A 122 -3.76 8.34 19.65
CA LEU A 122 -2.68 7.48 20.17
C LEU A 122 -3.22 6.32 21.01
N HIS A 123 -4.27 6.57 21.81
CA HIS A 123 -4.98 5.51 22.52
C HIS A 123 -5.62 4.52 21.56
N ALA A 124 -6.32 4.98 20.51
CA ALA A 124 -6.92 4.13 19.50
C ALA A 124 -5.85 3.28 18.78
N VAL A 125 -4.74 3.89 18.32
CA VAL A 125 -3.63 3.17 17.69
C VAL A 125 -3.02 2.15 18.64
N GLY A 126 -2.72 2.55 19.87
CA GLY A 126 -2.12 1.66 20.88
C GLY A 126 -3.03 0.50 21.28
N SER A 127 -4.33 0.77 21.46
CA SER A 127 -5.32 -0.28 21.80
C SER A 127 -5.53 -1.26 20.64
N GLU A 128 -5.60 -0.79 19.38
CA GLU A 128 -5.70 -1.69 18.23
C GLU A 128 -4.41 -2.49 18.00
N ALA A 129 -3.24 -1.87 18.19
CA ALA A 129 -1.97 -2.59 18.13
C ALA A 129 -1.88 -3.67 19.22
N LEU A 130 -2.22 -3.32 20.47
CA LEU A 130 -2.23 -4.28 21.57
C LEU A 130 -3.24 -5.40 21.34
N ARG A 131 -4.46 -5.07 20.88
CA ARG A 131 -5.47 -6.06 20.52
C ARG A 131 -4.97 -6.99 19.42
N GLY A 132 -4.31 -6.44 18.40
CA GLY A 132 -3.72 -7.20 17.30
C GLY A 132 -2.64 -8.18 17.76
N LEU A 133 -1.84 -7.82 18.77
CA LEU A 133 -0.81 -8.70 19.33
C LEU A 133 -1.38 -9.80 20.24
N LEU A 134 -2.49 -9.53 20.92
CA LEU A 134 -3.07 -10.43 21.92
C LEU A 134 -4.15 -11.38 21.36
N ARG A 135 -4.61 -11.17 20.13
CA ARG A 135 -5.69 -11.94 19.52
C ARG A 135 -5.28 -12.55 18.20
N PRO A 136 -5.72 -13.77 17.90
CA PRO A 136 -5.56 -14.34 16.58
C PRO A 136 -6.39 -13.54 15.54
N PRO A 137 -6.05 -13.62 14.23
CA PRO A 137 -6.83 -12.99 13.17
C PRO A 137 -8.16 -13.73 12.95
N LEU A 138 -9.25 -13.21 13.51
CA LEU A 138 -10.58 -13.84 13.47
C LEU A 138 -11.58 -13.08 12.59
N SER A 139 -11.15 -12.08 11.84
CA SER A 139 -12.05 -11.33 10.97
C SER A 139 -12.49 -12.17 9.77
N TRP A 140 -13.74 -12.00 9.33
CA TRP A 140 -14.35 -12.83 8.28
C TRP A 140 -13.50 -12.88 7.02
N ASP A 141 -13.27 -11.75 6.34
CA ASP A 141 -12.49 -11.69 5.09
C ASP A 141 -11.04 -12.16 5.28
N SER A 142 -10.48 -11.95 6.49
CA SER A 142 -9.15 -12.43 6.84
C SER A 142 -9.05 -13.94 6.70
N LEU A 143 -9.97 -14.68 7.33
CA LEU A 143 -9.98 -16.15 7.34
C LEU A 143 -10.53 -16.73 6.05
N MET A 144 -11.51 -16.06 5.42
CA MET A 144 -12.18 -16.58 4.22
C MET A 144 -11.25 -16.64 3.02
N TYR A 145 -10.38 -15.64 2.82
CA TYR A 145 -9.52 -15.63 1.63
C TYR A 145 -8.20 -14.86 1.78
N HIS A 146 -8.12 -13.71 2.45
CA HIS A 146 -6.90 -12.90 2.42
C HIS A 146 -5.68 -13.60 3.01
N LEU A 147 -5.81 -14.18 4.20
CA LEU A 147 -4.70 -14.91 4.84
C LEU A 147 -4.50 -16.28 4.22
N LEU A 148 -5.57 -16.90 3.74
CA LEU A 148 -5.49 -18.17 3.04
C LEU A 148 -4.72 -18.03 1.72
N LEU A 149 -4.98 -16.96 0.95
CA LEU A 149 -4.20 -16.61 -0.24
C LEU A 149 -2.73 -16.39 0.13
N ALA A 150 -2.44 -15.52 1.10
CA ALA A 150 -1.08 -15.20 1.51
C ALA A 150 -0.32 -16.44 2.02
N GLY A 151 -0.95 -17.28 2.84
CA GLY A 151 -0.36 -18.51 3.35
C GLY A 151 -0.12 -19.58 2.29
N THR A 152 -1.06 -19.73 1.35
CA THR A 152 -0.90 -20.66 0.22
C THR A 152 0.25 -20.20 -0.69
N TRP A 153 0.31 -18.93 -1.04
CA TRP A 153 1.39 -18.37 -1.85
C TRP A 153 2.76 -18.45 -1.15
N LEU A 154 2.79 -18.36 0.19
CA LEU A 154 3.99 -18.58 0.97
C LEU A 154 4.50 -20.01 0.83
N ARG A 155 3.61 -21.01 0.85
CA ARG A 155 3.93 -22.42 0.65
C ARG A 155 4.33 -22.74 -0.79
N ASP A 156 3.52 -22.24 -1.76
CA ASP A 156 3.61 -22.61 -3.16
C ASP A 156 4.57 -21.71 -3.96
N GLN A 157 5.08 -20.63 -3.35
CA GLN A 157 6.06 -19.68 -3.90
C GLN A 157 5.63 -19.01 -5.22
N ASN A 158 4.33 -18.88 -5.46
CA ASN A 158 3.75 -18.25 -6.64
C ASN A 158 2.44 -17.52 -6.29
N LEU A 159 1.88 -16.77 -7.25
CA LEU A 159 0.59 -16.08 -7.12
C LEU A 159 -0.52 -16.73 -7.95
N ASN A 160 -0.47 -18.04 -8.16
CA ASN A 160 -1.52 -18.77 -8.85
C ASN A 160 -2.86 -18.67 -8.10
N PRO A 161 -4.00 -18.86 -8.79
CA PRO A 161 -5.29 -18.99 -8.14
C PRO A 161 -5.27 -20.14 -7.12
N VAL A 162 -5.95 -19.95 -5.99
CA VAL A 162 -6.01 -20.93 -4.90
C VAL A 162 -7.38 -21.60 -4.91
N PHE A 163 -7.40 -22.93 -4.84
CA PHE A 163 -8.59 -23.76 -4.89
C PHE A 163 -8.66 -24.75 -3.72
N GLY A 164 -9.83 -25.34 -3.52
CA GLY A 164 -10.05 -26.49 -2.63
C GLY A 164 -10.23 -26.16 -1.15
N ASN A 165 -9.44 -25.27 -0.59
CA ASN A 165 -9.52 -24.88 0.82
C ASN A 165 -10.24 -23.55 1.05
N ILE A 166 -10.74 -22.95 -0.02
CA ILE A 166 -11.51 -21.70 0.01
C ILE A 166 -12.99 -22.06 -0.03
N PRO A 167 -13.83 -21.51 0.87
CA PRO A 167 -15.27 -21.83 0.93
C PRO A 167 -16.01 -21.56 -0.37
N ASN A 168 -15.50 -20.61 -1.18
CA ASN A 168 -16.03 -20.31 -2.50
C ASN A 168 -14.86 -20.08 -3.45
N ASN A 169 -14.74 -20.89 -4.50
CA ASN A 169 -13.62 -20.88 -5.46
C ASN A 169 -13.41 -19.51 -6.12
N TYR A 170 -14.42 -18.65 -6.22
CA TYR A 170 -14.27 -17.33 -6.80
C TYR A 170 -13.25 -16.46 -6.03
N TYR A 171 -13.07 -16.66 -4.74
CA TYR A 171 -12.08 -15.95 -3.93
C TYR A 171 -10.63 -16.20 -4.40
N GLY A 172 -10.35 -17.33 -5.03
CA GLY A 172 -9.04 -17.61 -5.63
C GLY A 172 -8.70 -16.70 -6.80
N TYR A 173 -9.69 -16.06 -7.40
CA TYR A 173 -9.54 -15.20 -8.58
C TYR A 173 -9.65 -13.70 -8.29
N VAL A 174 -10.00 -13.29 -7.09
CA VAL A 174 -10.12 -11.86 -6.76
C VAL A 174 -8.79 -11.12 -6.91
N PRO A 175 -8.82 -9.81 -7.27
CA PRO A 175 -7.63 -8.97 -7.22
C PRO A 175 -7.13 -8.88 -5.79
N ALA A 176 -5.83 -9.07 -5.56
CA ALA A 176 -5.33 -9.36 -4.23
C ALA A 176 -3.99 -8.66 -3.86
N ASN A 177 -3.74 -7.44 -4.35
CA ASN A 177 -2.57 -6.63 -3.94
C ASN A 177 -2.47 -6.47 -2.42
N GLY A 178 -3.63 -6.36 -1.72
CA GLY A 178 -3.65 -6.34 -0.26
C GLY A 178 -3.18 -7.64 0.36
N SER A 179 -3.50 -8.81 -0.23
CA SER A 179 -2.99 -10.10 0.25
C SER A 179 -1.49 -10.28 -0.03
N VAL A 180 -0.96 -9.67 -1.10
CA VAL A 180 0.50 -9.61 -1.34
C VAL A 180 1.17 -8.77 -0.25
N TRP A 181 0.56 -7.66 0.18
CA TRP A 181 1.04 -6.90 1.34
C TRP A 181 1.03 -7.75 2.62
N PHE A 182 -0.03 -8.54 2.88
CA PHE A 182 -0.12 -9.42 4.04
C PHE A 182 0.92 -10.55 3.99
N TRP A 183 1.27 -11.03 2.79
CA TRP A 183 2.36 -11.99 2.62
C TRP A 183 3.69 -11.49 3.22
N TRP A 184 4.05 -10.22 3.07
CA TRP A 184 5.25 -9.64 3.67
C TRP A 184 5.27 -9.67 5.20
N TRP A 185 4.11 -9.67 5.85
CA TRP A 185 3.98 -9.77 7.30
C TRP A 185 4.05 -11.21 7.82
N MET A 186 3.78 -12.18 6.98
CA MET A 186 3.80 -13.60 7.32
C MET A 186 5.10 -14.30 6.89
N ALA A 187 5.65 -13.93 5.74
CA ALA A 187 6.73 -14.66 5.08
C ALA A 187 8.04 -14.73 5.89
N PRO A 188 8.51 -13.67 6.59
CA PRO A 188 9.78 -13.74 7.32
C PRO A 188 9.75 -14.69 8.52
N SER A 189 8.60 -14.84 9.18
CA SER A 189 8.42 -15.67 10.36
C SER A 189 7.69 -16.99 10.07
N HIS A 190 7.14 -17.17 8.86
CA HIS A 190 6.19 -18.26 8.53
C HIS A 190 5.03 -18.35 9.56
N SER A 191 4.58 -17.20 10.06
CA SER A 191 3.59 -17.09 11.14
C SER A 191 2.68 -15.88 10.94
N GLU A 192 1.45 -15.99 11.43
CA GLU A 192 0.50 -14.88 11.46
C GLU A 192 0.64 -13.96 12.69
N PHE A 193 1.66 -14.13 13.52
CA PHE A 193 1.79 -13.39 14.80
C PHE A 193 1.66 -11.87 14.65
N TRP A 194 2.28 -11.27 13.61
CA TRP A 194 2.25 -9.84 13.36
C TRP A 194 1.13 -9.37 12.44
N ILE A 195 0.33 -10.29 11.91
CA ILE A 195 -0.56 -9.99 10.78
C ILE A 195 -1.64 -8.96 11.09
N ASN A 196 -2.12 -8.92 12.33
CA ASN A 196 -3.12 -7.93 12.76
C ASN A 196 -2.56 -6.50 12.78
N LEU A 197 -1.24 -6.32 12.74
CA LEU A 197 -0.62 -5.01 12.63
C LEU A 197 -0.45 -4.54 11.18
N ALA A 198 -0.65 -5.43 10.21
CA ALA A 198 -0.39 -5.17 8.80
C ALA A 198 -1.26 -4.04 8.21
N THR A 199 -2.42 -3.79 8.77
CA THR A 199 -3.33 -2.72 8.32
C THR A 199 -3.02 -1.37 8.95
N LEU A 200 -2.31 -1.31 10.10
CA LEU A 200 -1.99 -0.05 10.80
C LEU A 200 -1.25 0.98 9.94
N PRO A 201 -0.23 0.61 9.13
CA PRO A 201 0.43 1.58 8.24
C PRO A 201 -0.54 2.24 7.26
N HIS A 202 -1.49 1.47 6.71
CA HIS A 202 -2.50 1.98 5.79
C HIS A 202 -3.57 2.83 6.51
N TRP A 203 -3.92 2.48 7.76
CA TRP A 203 -4.77 3.33 8.59
C TRP A 203 -4.14 4.71 8.80
N VAL A 204 -2.86 4.76 9.19
CA VAL A 204 -2.12 6.02 9.32
C VAL A 204 -2.06 6.76 7.99
N LEU A 205 -1.75 6.07 6.89
CA LEU A 205 -1.71 6.64 5.54
C LEU A 205 -3.05 7.26 5.14
N LEU A 206 -4.16 6.58 5.42
CA LEU A 206 -5.51 7.06 5.15
C LEU A 206 -5.77 8.41 5.83
N GLY A 207 -5.45 8.54 7.13
CA GLY A 207 -5.59 9.78 7.87
C GLY A 207 -4.67 10.89 7.37
N LEU A 208 -3.40 10.58 7.09
CA LEU A 208 -2.45 11.56 6.54
C LEU A 208 -2.89 12.08 5.17
N ALA A 209 -3.37 11.19 4.29
CA ALA A 209 -3.83 11.56 2.95
C ALA A 209 -5.10 12.42 3.02
N ALA A 210 -6.07 12.09 3.89
CA ALA A 210 -7.27 12.90 4.11
C ALA A 210 -6.92 14.33 4.59
N GLY A 211 -6.04 14.44 5.60
CA GLY A 211 -5.54 15.74 6.06
C GLY A 211 -4.77 16.49 4.98
N GLY A 212 -3.96 15.77 4.19
CA GLY A 212 -3.23 16.35 3.06
C GLY A 212 -4.15 16.94 1.99
N ILE A 213 -5.23 16.24 1.64
CA ILE A 213 -6.28 16.73 0.73
C ILE A 213 -6.95 17.95 1.32
N ALA A 214 -7.41 17.89 2.58
CA ALA A 214 -8.04 19.01 3.26
C ALA A 214 -7.15 20.27 3.25
N ARG A 215 -5.84 20.11 3.50
CA ARG A 215 -4.87 21.20 3.43
C ARG A 215 -4.80 21.82 2.02
N ARG A 216 -4.79 20.98 0.97
CA ARG A 216 -4.75 21.45 -0.43
C ARG A 216 -6.04 22.13 -0.87
N LEU A 217 -7.17 21.78 -0.27
CA LEU A 217 -8.47 22.37 -0.51
C LEU A 217 -8.75 23.60 0.36
N GLY A 218 -7.77 24.09 1.12
CA GLY A 218 -7.88 25.37 1.83
C GLY A 218 -8.19 25.28 3.33
N ALA A 219 -8.14 24.08 3.95
CA ALA A 219 -8.35 23.97 5.40
C ALA A 219 -7.26 24.64 6.27
N GLY A 220 -6.22 25.19 5.65
CA GLY A 220 -5.16 25.93 6.32
C GLY A 220 -4.56 25.17 7.50
N ARG A 221 -4.52 25.81 8.68
CA ARG A 221 -3.99 25.19 9.92
C ARG A 221 -4.87 24.06 10.48
N HIS A 222 -6.13 23.97 10.06
CA HIS A 222 -7.10 23.01 10.58
C HIS A 222 -7.12 21.66 9.86
N TRP A 223 -6.26 21.46 8.87
CA TRP A 223 -6.14 20.19 8.14
C TRP A 223 -5.99 18.95 9.05
N PRO A 224 -5.35 18.99 10.26
CA PRO A 224 -5.25 17.80 11.10
C PRO A 224 -6.60 17.29 11.59
N LEU A 225 -7.63 18.14 11.66
CA LEU A 225 -8.99 17.73 12.03
C LEU A 225 -9.56 16.71 11.05
N ALA A 226 -9.28 16.87 9.75
CA ALA A 226 -9.69 15.87 8.75
C ALA A 226 -8.96 14.52 8.96
N SER A 227 -7.67 14.56 9.33
CA SER A 227 -6.93 13.34 9.70
C SER A 227 -7.56 12.66 10.92
N PHE A 228 -7.82 13.39 12.00
CA PHE A 228 -8.44 12.86 13.21
C PHE A 228 -9.84 12.31 12.96
N LEU A 229 -10.65 13.00 12.16
CA LEU A 229 -12.01 12.56 11.82
C LEU A 229 -11.97 11.18 11.15
N ILE A 230 -11.11 10.99 10.16
CA ILE A 230 -10.97 9.70 9.48
C ILE A 230 -10.41 8.63 10.41
N LEU A 231 -9.31 8.93 11.12
CA LEU A 231 -8.65 7.96 12.01
C LEU A 231 -9.56 7.51 13.16
N LEU A 232 -10.43 8.37 13.66
CA LEU A 232 -11.34 8.09 14.78
C LEU A 232 -12.74 7.66 14.34
N THR A 233 -12.99 7.53 13.03
CA THR A 233 -14.26 6.97 12.54
C THR A 233 -14.41 5.52 13.04
N PRO A 234 -15.50 5.17 13.74
CA PRO A 234 -15.60 3.86 14.42
C PRO A 234 -15.38 2.66 13.51
N THR A 235 -15.91 2.68 12.27
CA THR A 235 -15.70 1.60 11.30
C THR A 235 -14.24 1.49 10.88
N VAL A 236 -13.55 2.63 10.71
CA VAL A 236 -12.11 2.66 10.34
C VAL A 236 -11.27 2.11 11.49
N VAL A 237 -11.52 2.50 12.74
CA VAL A 237 -10.87 1.95 13.93
C VAL A 237 -11.09 0.45 14.02
N ARG A 238 -12.34 -0.02 13.84
CA ARG A 238 -12.68 -1.45 13.90
C ARG A 238 -11.85 -2.30 12.91
N PHE A 239 -11.55 -1.77 11.73
CA PHE A 239 -10.81 -2.48 10.70
C PHE A 239 -9.30 -2.27 10.77
N ALA A 240 -8.80 -1.41 11.64
CA ALA A 240 -7.39 -1.06 11.73
C ALA A 240 -6.48 -2.23 12.14
N ALA A 241 -7.00 -3.18 12.93
CA ALA A 241 -6.30 -4.41 13.33
C ALA A 241 -6.95 -5.66 12.72
N ALA A 242 -7.41 -5.56 11.47
CA ALA A 242 -8.00 -6.67 10.72
C ALA A 242 -7.49 -6.66 9.28
N GLN A 243 -7.52 -7.81 8.60
CA GLN A 243 -7.02 -7.94 7.23
C GLN A 243 -8.15 -7.69 6.21
N TYR A 244 -8.89 -6.59 6.40
CA TYR A 244 -9.80 -6.05 5.39
C TYR A 244 -9.02 -5.11 4.49
N VAL A 245 -9.11 -5.31 3.18
CA VAL A 245 -8.39 -4.46 2.19
C VAL A 245 -9.09 -3.12 1.95
N ASP A 246 -10.22 -2.85 2.58
CA ASP A 246 -10.94 -1.58 2.43
C ASP A 246 -10.12 -0.38 2.90
N ILE A 247 -9.41 -0.51 4.03
CA ILE A 247 -8.49 0.54 4.52
C ILE A 247 -7.30 0.68 3.57
N PHE A 248 -6.74 -0.42 3.06
CA PHE A 248 -5.69 -0.40 2.04
C PHE A 248 -6.15 0.38 0.81
N VAL A 249 -7.29 0.01 0.21
CA VAL A 249 -7.84 0.68 -0.99
C VAL A 249 -8.10 2.16 -0.71
N GLY A 250 -8.76 2.50 0.40
CA GLY A 250 -9.02 3.88 0.78
C GLY A 250 -7.74 4.70 0.94
N ALA A 251 -6.72 4.14 1.62
CA ALA A 251 -5.45 4.80 1.86
C ALA A 251 -4.69 5.12 0.57
N VAL A 252 -4.57 4.14 -0.35
CA VAL A 252 -3.82 4.34 -1.60
C VAL A 252 -4.61 5.24 -2.58
N LEU A 253 -5.96 5.20 -2.60
CA LEU A 253 -6.78 6.09 -3.40
C LEU A 253 -6.73 7.55 -2.91
N LEU A 254 -6.83 7.79 -1.60
CA LEU A 254 -6.69 9.15 -1.08
C LEU A 254 -5.25 9.67 -1.27
N SER A 255 -4.25 8.81 -1.20
CA SER A 255 -2.87 9.19 -1.54
C SER A 255 -2.75 9.56 -3.02
N ALA A 256 -3.36 8.79 -3.92
CA ALA A 256 -3.42 9.12 -5.34
C ALA A 256 -4.11 10.47 -5.57
N ALA A 257 -5.24 10.72 -4.92
CA ALA A 257 -5.95 12.00 -5.00
C ALA A 257 -5.10 13.17 -4.48
N PHE A 258 -4.40 13.00 -3.35
CA PHE A 258 -3.50 14.01 -2.80
C PHE A 258 -2.39 14.39 -3.80
N PHE A 259 -1.76 13.41 -4.44
CA PHE A 259 -0.70 13.66 -5.42
C PHE A 259 -1.25 14.13 -6.77
N ALA A 260 -2.44 13.70 -7.17
CA ALA A 260 -3.12 14.22 -8.35
C ALA A 260 -3.45 15.72 -8.23
N LEU A 261 -3.94 16.17 -7.06
CA LEU A 261 -4.15 17.59 -6.78
C LEU A 261 -2.85 18.40 -6.84
N ARG A 262 -1.72 17.80 -6.42
CA ARG A 262 -0.41 18.43 -6.59
C ARG A 262 -0.02 18.51 -8.07
N TRP A 263 -0.17 17.42 -8.81
CA TRP A 263 0.16 17.38 -10.22
C TRP A 263 -0.66 18.36 -11.06
N ILE A 264 -1.95 18.53 -10.78
CA ILE A 264 -2.80 19.51 -11.45
C ILE A 264 -2.17 20.92 -11.37
N ARG A 265 -1.64 21.28 -10.20
CA ARG A 265 -1.07 22.61 -9.94
C ARG A 265 0.34 22.75 -10.51
N ASP A 266 1.21 21.80 -10.21
CA ASP A 266 2.66 21.97 -10.37
C ASP A 266 3.24 21.21 -11.58
N ALA A 267 2.44 20.34 -12.24
CA ALA A 267 2.87 19.43 -13.34
C ALA A 267 4.16 18.65 -13.01
N ASP A 268 4.26 18.20 -11.76
CA ASP A 268 5.42 17.52 -11.19
C ASP A 268 5.41 16.01 -11.53
N TRP A 269 6.51 15.51 -12.06
CA TRP A 269 6.68 14.09 -12.42
C TRP A 269 6.55 13.16 -11.20
N GLY A 270 7.16 13.53 -10.06
CA GLY A 270 7.06 12.73 -8.84
C GLY A 270 5.61 12.59 -8.37
N ALA A 271 4.84 13.68 -8.43
CA ALA A 271 3.43 13.65 -8.03
C ALA A 271 2.59 12.74 -8.94
N VAL A 272 2.78 12.80 -10.26
CA VAL A 272 1.99 11.96 -11.18
C VAL A 272 2.35 10.47 -11.07
N ILE A 273 3.62 10.13 -10.84
CA ILE A 273 4.05 8.76 -10.59
C ILE A 273 3.43 8.23 -9.28
N LEU A 274 3.47 9.02 -8.21
CA LEU A 274 2.83 8.66 -6.94
C LEU A 274 1.31 8.49 -7.07
N ALA A 275 0.66 9.35 -7.87
CA ALA A 275 -0.76 9.19 -8.18
C ALA A 275 -1.03 7.88 -8.94
N GLY A 276 -0.25 7.59 -9.99
CA GLY A 276 -0.34 6.35 -10.77
C GLY A 276 -0.12 5.10 -9.93
N ALA A 277 0.87 5.12 -9.02
CA ALA A 277 1.11 4.02 -8.08
C ALA A 277 -0.12 3.74 -7.21
N GLY A 278 -0.70 4.77 -6.59
CA GLY A 278 -1.90 4.62 -5.75
C GLY A 278 -3.11 4.10 -6.53
N LEU A 279 -3.34 4.57 -7.77
CA LEU A 279 -4.40 4.08 -8.64
C LEU A 279 -4.22 2.57 -8.98
N GLY A 280 -3.00 2.17 -9.34
CA GLY A 280 -2.69 0.78 -9.67
C GLY A 280 -2.81 -0.15 -8.47
N LEU A 281 -2.31 0.27 -7.30
CA LEU A 281 -2.46 -0.49 -6.06
C LEU A 281 -3.94 -0.73 -5.71
N ALA A 282 -4.78 0.31 -5.84
CA ALA A 282 -6.21 0.20 -5.58
C ALA A 282 -6.90 -0.74 -6.58
N ALA A 283 -6.62 -0.59 -7.88
CA ALA A 283 -7.19 -1.41 -8.93
C ALA A 283 -6.83 -2.90 -8.78
N GLY A 284 -5.60 -3.21 -8.38
CA GLY A 284 -5.16 -4.59 -8.15
C GLY A 284 -5.54 -5.17 -6.78
N ALA A 285 -6.15 -4.39 -5.89
CA ALA A 285 -6.54 -4.86 -4.55
C ALA A 285 -8.02 -5.28 -4.46
N LYS A 286 -8.89 -4.67 -5.26
CA LYS A 286 -10.33 -4.93 -5.23
C LYS A 286 -10.95 -4.48 -6.56
N VAL A 287 -11.94 -5.22 -7.09
CA VAL A 287 -12.64 -4.84 -8.34
C VAL A 287 -13.22 -3.42 -8.25
N LEU A 288 -13.82 -3.06 -7.09
CA LEU A 288 -14.29 -1.69 -6.86
C LEU A 288 -13.16 -0.64 -6.95
N GLY A 289 -11.92 -1.02 -6.66
CA GLY A 289 -10.75 -0.15 -6.81
C GLY A 289 -10.54 0.30 -8.25
N VAL A 290 -10.88 -0.51 -9.25
CA VAL A 290 -10.83 -0.12 -10.68
C VAL A 290 -11.80 1.02 -10.95
N PHE A 291 -13.06 0.89 -10.49
CA PHE A 291 -14.07 1.93 -10.71
C PHE A 291 -13.68 3.24 -10.04
N TYR A 292 -13.16 3.19 -8.81
CA TYR A 292 -12.67 4.37 -8.10
C TYR A 292 -11.46 4.99 -8.79
N ALA A 293 -10.52 4.17 -9.26
CA ALA A 293 -9.34 4.65 -9.98
C ALA A 293 -9.73 5.34 -11.30
N VAL A 294 -10.66 4.76 -12.05
CA VAL A 294 -11.19 5.34 -13.30
C VAL A 294 -11.93 6.65 -13.00
N ALA A 295 -12.80 6.67 -11.99
CA ALA A 295 -13.53 7.86 -11.59
C ALA A 295 -12.58 9.00 -11.17
N LEU A 296 -11.56 8.70 -10.37
CA LEU A 296 -10.56 9.69 -9.95
C LEU A 296 -9.74 10.21 -11.14
N ALA A 297 -9.26 9.32 -12.02
CA ALA A 297 -8.53 9.72 -13.22
C ALA A 297 -9.42 10.57 -14.15
N GLY A 298 -10.67 10.16 -14.36
CA GLY A 298 -11.66 10.88 -15.15
C GLY A 298 -11.99 12.28 -14.60
N ALA A 299 -12.00 12.44 -13.29
CA ALA A 299 -12.18 13.74 -12.66
C ALA A 299 -10.95 14.64 -12.75
N VAL A 300 -9.74 14.06 -12.61
CA VAL A 300 -8.48 14.80 -12.50
C VAL A 300 -7.93 15.23 -13.87
N VAL A 301 -7.99 14.34 -14.87
CA VAL A 301 -7.39 14.62 -16.20
C VAL A 301 -8.00 15.86 -16.87
N PRO A 302 -9.33 16.06 -16.88
CA PRO A 302 -9.92 17.29 -17.45
C PRO A 302 -9.55 18.58 -16.71
N LEU A 303 -9.30 18.50 -15.38
CA LEU A 303 -8.87 19.65 -14.57
C LEU A 303 -7.43 20.10 -14.89
N ALA A 304 -6.65 19.21 -15.48
CA ALA A 304 -5.28 19.49 -15.89
C ALA A 304 -5.15 20.28 -17.21
N ARG A 305 -6.21 21.02 -17.60
CA ARG A 305 -6.25 21.84 -18.82
C ARG A 305 -5.12 22.90 -18.82
N GLY A 306 -4.55 23.15 -19.97
CA GLY A 306 -3.35 24.00 -20.12
C GLY A 306 -2.07 23.15 -20.12
N HIS A 307 -1.12 23.49 -21.03
CA HIS A 307 0.14 22.77 -21.20
C HIS A 307 -0.02 21.27 -21.51
N TRP A 308 -1.10 20.86 -22.20
CA TRP A 308 -1.45 19.48 -22.47
C TRP A 308 -0.29 18.66 -23.08
N ARG A 309 0.46 19.27 -24.03
CA ARG A 309 1.64 18.59 -24.65
C ARG A 309 2.66 18.11 -23.62
N ARG A 310 2.88 18.86 -22.54
CA ARG A 310 3.80 18.49 -21.44
C ARG A 310 3.19 17.44 -20.51
N ARG A 311 1.88 17.43 -20.36
CA ARG A 311 1.15 16.56 -19.41
C ARG A 311 0.79 15.19 -19.96
N VAL A 312 0.62 15.05 -21.28
CA VAL A 312 0.31 13.76 -21.92
C VAL A 312 1.34 12.68 -21.57
N PRO A 313 2.67 12.87 -21.72
CA PRO A 313 3.62 11.82 -21.35
C PRO A 313 3.58 11.48 -19.85
N GLN A 314 3.25 12.43 -18.98
CA GLN A 314 3.08 12.20 -17.55
C GLN A 314 1.86 11.32 -17.26
N VAL A 315 0.73 11.60 -17.92
CA VAL A 315 -0.49 10.77 -17.81
C VAL A 315 -0.23 9.36 -18.33
N ILE A 316 0.43 9.22 -19.48
CA ILE A 316 0.79 7.91 -20.04
C ILE A 316 1.66 7.13 -19.05
N ALA A 317 2.67 7.76 -18.47
CA ALA A 317 3.54 7.10 -17.47
C ALA A 317 2.76 6.68 -16.22
N ALA A 318 1.86 7.53 -15.72
CA ALA A 318 1.01 7.19 -14.57
C ALA A 318 0.06 6.03 -14.88
N LEU A 319 -0.57 6.03 -16.05
CA LEU A 319 -1.46 4.95 -16.48
C LEU A 319 -0.69 3.65 -16.73
N ALA A 320 0.51 3.71 -17.31
CA ALA A 320 1.37 2.54 -17.48
C ALA A 320 1.77 1.93 -16.13
N LEU A 321 2.15 2.75 -15.14
CA LEU A 321 2.45 2.27 -13.80
C LEU A 321 1.20 1.71 -13.10
N ALA A 322 0.06 2.38 -13.25
CA ALA A 322 -1.21 1.90 -12.72
C ALA A 322 -1.61 0.56 -13.34
N ALA A 323 -1.44 0.38 -14.65
CA ALA A 323 -1.67 -0.88 -15.33
C ALA A 323 -0.70 -1.98 -14.84
N LEU A 324 0.60 -1.66 -14.71
CA LEU A 324 1.61 -2.61 -14.23
C LEU A 324 1.28 -3.16 -12.83
N LEU A 325 0.86 -2.29 -11.91
CA LEU A 325 0.53 -2.68 -10.53
C LEU A 325 -0.89 -3.26 -10.40
N GLY A 326 -1.81 -2.83 -11.26
CA GLY A 326 -3.23 -3.13 -11.13
C GLY A 326 -3.74 -4.30 -11.96
N SER A 327 -3.07 -4.66 -13.08
CA SER A 327 -3.63 -5.61 -14.04
C SER A 327 -3.28 -7.07 -13.77
N PHE A 328 -2.28 -7.36 -12.94
CA PHE A 328 -1.72 -8.70 -12.77
C PHE A 328 -2.79 -9.79 -12.55
N PHE A 329 -3.66 -9.60 -11.58
CA PHE A 329 -4.66 -10.62 -11.22
C PHE A 329 -5.72 -10.80 -12.32
N TYR A 330 -6.06 -9.75 -13.04
CA TYR A 330 -6.97 -9.84 -14.19
C TYR A 330 -6.36 -10.60 -15.36
N VAL A 331 -5.09 -10.32 -15.69
CA VAL A 331 -4.33 -11.04 -16.72
C VAL A 331 -4.12 -12.50 -16.32
N ARG A 332 -3.78 -12.75 -15.05
CA ARG A 332 -3.67 -14.11 -14.49
C ARG A 332 -4.98 -14.88 -14.68
N ASN A 333 -6.12 -14.27 -14.35
CA ASN A 333 -7.41 -14.93 -14.45
C ASN A 333 -7.74 -15.29 -15.91
N ILE A 334 -7.46 -14.41 -16.87
CA ILE A 334 -7.60 -14.69 -18.30
C ILE A 334 -6.71 -15.87 -18.72
N ALA A 335 -5.44 -15.87 -18.29
CA ALA A 335 -4.50 -16.95 -18.60
C ALA A 335 -4.96 -18.31 -18.04
N TRP A 336 -5.73 -18.31 -16.95
CA TRP A 336 -6.33 -19.50 -16.33
C TRP A 336 -7.73 -19.84 -16.90
N GLY A 337 -8.21 -19.12 -17.93
CA GLY A 337 -9.53 -19.34 -18.54
C GLY A 337 -10.71 -18.94 -17.66
N ALA A 338 -10.47 -18.08 -16.65
CA ALA A 338 -11.48 -17.58 -15.73
C ALA A 338 -12.00 -16.19 -16.13
N ASP A 339 -13.12 -15.78 -15.48
CA ASP A 339 -13.61 -14.42 -15.58
C ASP A 339 -12.56 -13.43 -15.04
N PRO A 340 -12.08 -12.47 -15.86
CA PRO A 340 -11.06 -11.52 -15.41
C PRO A 340 -11.46 -10.72 -14.17
N LEU A 341 -12.74 -10.40 -14.00
CA LEU A 341 -13.24 -9.63 -12.86
C LEU A 341 -13.69 -10.49 -11.68
N ALA A 342 -13.67 -11.83 -11.84
CA ALA A 342 -14.17 -12.78 -10.84
C ALA A 342 -15.64 -12.50 -10.41
N LEU A 343 -16.48 -12.03 -11.35
CA LEU A 343 -17.89 -11.69 -11.08
C LEU A 343 -18.85 -12.88 -11.24
N THR A 344 -18.41 -13.94 -11.96
CA THR A 344 -19.25 -15.11 -12.23
C THR A 344 -18.73 -16.33 -11.47
N CYS A 345 -19.52 -16.82 -10.51
CA CYS A 345 -19.20 -18.03 -9.73
C CYS A 345 -19.30 -19.33 -10.58
N GLU A 346 -20.14 -19.38 -11.62
CA GLU A 346 -20.47 -20.62 -12.31
C GLU A 346 -19.34 -21.20 -13.17
N LYS A 347 -18.44 -20.36 -13.72
CA LYS A 347 -17.32 -20.82 -14.56
C LYS A 347 -16.08 -21.23 -13.79
N THR A 348 -16.03 -20.96 -12.49
CA THR A 348 -14.88 -21.25 -11.63
C THR A 348 -15.01 -22.59 -10.88
N ALA A 349 -16.17 -23.25 -10.95
CA ALA A 349 -16.40 -24.54 -10.30
C ALA A 349 -15.65 -25.71 -10.98
N SER A 350 -15.34 -25.59 -12.24
CA SER A 350 -14.42 -26.50 -12.94
C SER A 350 -13.04 -25.82 -12.96
N GLY A 351 -12.21 -26.10 -11.97
CA GLY A 351 -10.77 -25.80 -12.03
C GLY A 351 -10.22 -26.26 -13.39
N PRO A 352 -9.12 -25.66 -13.88
CA PRO A 352 -8.54 -26.09 -15.14
C PRO A 352 -8.35 -27.61 -15.09
N VAL A 353 -8.98 -28.30 -16.02
CA VAL A 353 -8.70 -29.70 -16.26
C VAL A 353 -7.19 -29.78 -16.42
N ASN A 354 -6.55 -30.49 -15.50
CA ASN A 354 -5.11 -30.68 -15.50
C ASN A 354 -4.74 -31.28 -16.88
N ARG A 355 -4.25 -30.46 -17.79
CA ARG A 355 -3.82 -30.89 -19.15
C ARG A 355 -2.47 -31.62 -19.13
N ASN A 356 -1.97 -31.96 -17.93
CA ASN A 356 -0.74 -32.70 -17.72
C ASN A 356 -1.05 -34.06 -17.04
N THR A 357 -1.89 -34.87 -17.61
CA THR A 357 -1.92 -36.31 -17.44
C THR A 357 -1.86 -36.98 -18.80
#